data_338edd980f516ec39118edbb0c35e81c
#
_entry.id   338edd980f516ec39118edbb0c35e81c
#
_cell.length_a   1.000
_cell.length_b   1.000
_cell.length_c   1.000
_cell.angle_alpha   90.00
_cell.angle_beta   90.00
_cell.angle_gamma   90.00
#
_symmetry.space_group_name_H-M   'P 1'
#
loop_
_entity.id
_entity.type
_entity.pdbx_description
1 polymer ?
#
loop_
_entity_poly.entity_id
_entity_poly.type
_entity_poly.pdbx_seq_one_letter_code
_entity_poly.pdbx_strand_id
1 'polypeptide(L)'
;EKLLTEETEKLGFAQARFKLEINPAEPGPNGADKLQILFSANPGVPLKLLQDVASSGEICRVMLAVKTVLAEADEIPVLIFDEIDANIGGETAMRVGAEIASLGRNKQVICISHLPQVVRLAERHFLVAKSTDGVETRSRIGVLDDAQRVQELARMLGGGDAALKHAEALLKER
;
A
#
# COMPACT_ATOMS: atom_id res chain seq x y z
N GLU A 1 -12.86 -5.99 14.92
CA GLU A 1 -13.56 -4.94 14.18
C GLU A 1 -13.02 -3.56 14.53
N LYS A 2 -13.00 -3.15 15.82
CA LYS A 2 -12.55 -1.83 16.25
C LYS A 2 -11.15 -1.47 15.75
N LEU A 3 -10.15 -2.34 15.94
CA LEU A 3 -8.78 -2.11 15.48
C LEU A 3 -8.70 -1.93 13.96
N LEU A 4 -9.46 -2.70 13.19
CA LEU A 4 -9.51 -2.56 11.73
C LEU A 4 -10.09 -1.20 11.32
N THR A 5 -11.13 -0.73 12.01
CA THR A 5 -11.72 0.58 11.75
C THR A 5 -10.69 1.68 12.02
N GLU A 6 -10.02 1.66 13.17
CA GLU A 6 -8.98 2.63 13.54
C GLU A 6 -7.81 2.64 12.54
N GLU A 7 -7.35 1.47 12.07
CA GLU A 7 -6.28 1.41 11.07
C GLU A 7 -6.73 1.91 9.70
N THR A 8 -7.94 1.57 9.26
CA THR A 8 -8.44 2.04 7.96
C THR A 8 -8.74 3.54 7.94
N GLU A 9 -9.12 4.14 9.07
CA GLU A 9 -9.26 5.60 9.17
C GLU A 9 -7.95 6.33 8.83
N LYS A 10 -6.81 5.81 9.27
CA LYS A 10 -5.48 6.36 8.93
C LYS A 10 -5.20 6.28 7.42
N LEU A 11 -5.77 5.28 6.74
CA LEU A 11 -5.55 4.99 5.33
C LEU A 11 -6.56 5.62 4.38
N GLY A 12 -7.31 6.63 4.86
CA GLY A 12 -8.21 7.44 4.05
C GLY A 12 -9.67 6.99 4.05
N PHE A 13 -10.08 6.14 4.99
CA PHE A 13 -11.48 5.70 5.16
C PHE A 13 -12.08 6.29 6.43
N ALA A 14 -12.37 7.59 6.43
CA ALA A 14 -12.79 8.32 7.63
C ALA A 14 -14.02 7.75 8.35
N GLN A 15 -14.82 6.93 7.71
CA GLN A 15 -16.04 6.36 8.27
C GLN A 15 -16.30 4.92 7.78
N ALA A 16 -15.22 4.16 7.60
CA ALA A 16 -15.32 2.75 7.23
C ALA A 16 -16.01 1.93 8.32
N ARG A 17 -16.74 0.93 7.88
CA ARG A 17 -17.39 -0.04 8.77
C ARG A 17 -17.00 -1.45 8.39
N PHE A 18 -16.70 -2.24 9.41
CA PHE A 18 -16.40 -3.66 9.28
C PHE A 18 -17.40 -4.50 10.07
N LYS A 19 -17.72 -5.65 9.53
CA LYS A 19 -18.41 -6.72 10.25
C LYS A 19 -17.70 -8.04 9.96
N LEU A 20 -17.35 -8.77 11.00
CA LEU A 20 -16.78 -10.10 10.90
C LEU A 20 -17.88 -11.11 11.17
N GLU A 21 -18.14 -12.01 10.23
CA GLU A 21 -19.10 -13.09 10.38
C GLU A 21 -18.34 -14.42 10.41
N ILE A 22 -18.56 -15.17 11.47
CA ILE A 22 -18.01 -16.53 11.64
C ILE A 22 -19.19 -17.48 11.59
N ASN A 23 -19.22 -18.31 10.58
CA ASN A 23 -20.28 -19.27 10.36
C ASN A 23 -19.69 -20.71 10.44
N PRO A 24 -20.38 -21.66 11.08
CA PRO A 24 -19.97 -23.05 11.04
C PRO A 24 -19.86 -23.56 9.60
N ALA A 25 -18.84 -24.35 9.32
CA ALA A 25 -18.61 -24.99 8.03
C ALA A 25 -18.23 -26.46 8.22
N GLU A 26 -18.21 -27.21 7.13
CA GLU A 26 -17.70 -28.57 7.19
C GLU A 26 -16.22 -28.58 7.59
N PRO A 27 -15.79 -29.48 8.48
CA PRO A 27 -14.40 -29.57 8.89
C PRO A 27 -13.45 -29.77 7.70
N GLY A 28 -12.42 -28.93 7.60
CA GLY A 28 -11.44 -28.96 6.52
C GLY A 28 -10.02 -28.66 7.03
N PRO A 29 -9.02 -28.58 6.15
CA PRO A 29 -7.63 -28.30 6.52
C PRO A 29 -7.44 -26.99 7.28
N ASN A 30 -8.35 -26.02 7.10
CA ASN A 30 -8.31 -24.70 7.71
C ASN A 30 -9.28 -24.53 8.90
N GLY A 31 -9.84 -25.63 9.43
CA GLY A 31 -10.79 -25.60 10.54
C GLY A 31 -12.23 -25.91 10.14
N ALA A 32 -13.17 -25.64 11.05
CA ALA A 32 -14.60 -25.92 10.89
C ALA A 32 -15.43 -24.61 10.88
N ASP A 33 -14.80 -23.47 10.69
CA ASP A 33 -15.44 -22.16 10.61
C ASP A 33 -15.12 -21.44 9.30
N LYS A 34 -16.11 -20.73 8.77
CA LYS A 34 -15.95 -19.84 7.63
C LYS A 34 -16.00 -18.39 8.10
N LEU A 35 -14.86 -17.71 8.03
CA LEU A 35 -14.76 -16.28 8.30
C LEU A 35 -15.13 -15.49 7.04
N GLN A 36 -16.00 -14.50 7.19
CA GLN A 36 -16.32 -13.51 6.17
C GLN A 36 -16.09 -12.11 6.71
N ILE A 37 -15.42 -11.28 5.92
CA ILE A 37 -15.18 -9.88 6.24
C ILE A 37 -16.11 -9.06 5.33
N LEU A 38 -17.05 -8.35 5.95
CA LEU A 38 -17.88 -7.37 5.27
C LEU A 38 -17.31 -5.99 5.52
N PHE A 39 -17.34 -5.15 4.50
CA PHE A 39 -16.76 -3.83 4.49
C PHE A 39 -17.70 -2.82 3.81
N SER A 40 -17.68 -1.59 4.31
CA SER A 40 -18.28 -0.42 3.68
C SER A 40 -17.34 0.76 3.87
N ALA A 41 -16.95 1.41 2.80
CA ALA A 41 -16.02 2.55 2.82
C ALA A 41 -16.67 3.84 3.34
N ASN A 42 -17.99 3.99 3.17
CA ASN A 42 -18.71 5.23 3.44
C ASN A 42 -20.02 4.99 4.19
N PRO A 43 -20.51 5.98 4.98
CA PRO A 43 -21.81 5.93 5.58
C PRO A 43 -22.91 5.82 4.53
N GLY A 44 -23.99 5.09 4.86
CA GLY A 44 -25.13 4.92 3.95
C GLY A 44 -24.90 3.88 2.84
N VAL A 45 -23.67 3.43 2.59
CA VAL A 45 -23.39 2.33 1.69
C VAL A 45 -23.58 1.00 2.44
N PRO A 46 -24.28 0.01 1.87
CA PRO A 46 -24.45 -1.29 2.52
C PRO A 46 -23.11 -2.01 2.65
N LEU A 47 -22.99 -2.81 3.71
CA LEU A 47 -21.86 -3.73 3.89
C LEU A 47 -21.88 -4.76 2.76
N LYS A 48 -20.72 -4.99 2.14
CA LYS A 48 -20.49 -6.01 1.11
C LYS A 48 -19.34 -6.89 1.53
N LEU A 49 -19.27 -8.09 1.00
CA LEU A 49 -18.09 -8.92 1.17
C LEU A 49 -16.87 -8.16 0.64
N LEU A 50 -15.76 -8.23 1.37
CA LEU A 50 -14.54 -7.50 1.00
C LEU A 50 -14.08 -7.85 -0.42
N GLN A 51 -14.27 -9.09 -0.85
CA GLN A 51 -13.96 -9.54 -2.22
C GLN A 51 -14.81 -8.89 -3.31
N ASP A 52 -15.95 -8.31 -2.97
CA ASP A 52 -16.88 -7.66 -3.90
C ASP A 52 -16.67 -6.13 -3.95
N VAL A 53 -15.65 -5.63 -3.27
CA VAL A 53 -15.26 -4.21 -3.33
C VAL A 53 -14.63 -3.93 -4.70
N ALA A 54 -15.13 -2.91 -5.39
CA ALA A 54 -14.83 -2.68 -6.80
C ALA A 54 -13.45 -2.00 -7.05
N SER A 55 -12.87 -1.34 -6.06
CA SER A 55 -11.62 -0.57 -6.23
C SER A 55 -10.41 -1.36 -5.76
N SER A 56 -9.46 -1.62 -6.67
CA SER A 56 -8.19 -2.28 -6.35
C SER A 56 -7.41 -1.55 -5.27
N GLY A 57 -7.28 -0.22 -5.37
CA GLY A 57 -6.59 0.58 -4.37
C GLY A 57 -7.28 0.59 -3.00
N GLU A 58 -8.62 0.56 -2.94
CA GLU A 58 -9.36 0.41 -1.68
C GLU A 58 -9.09 -0.94 -1.04
N ILE A 59 -9.18 -2.03 -1.82
CA ILE A 59 -8.88 -3.38 -1.33
C ILE A 59 -7.45 -3.47 -0.81
N CYS A 60 -6.47 -2.93 -1.54
CA CYS A 60 -5.07 -2.93 -1.11
C CYS A 60 -4.87 -2.20 0.23
N ARG A 61 -5.50 -1.03 0.43
CA ARG A 61 -5.41 -0.29 1.70
C ARG A 61 -6.12 -1.01 2.85
N VAL A 62 -7.29 -1.62 2.59
CA VAL A 62 -7.96 -2.46 3.60
C VAL A 62 -7.10 -3.66 3.96
N MET A 63 -6.48 -4.32 2.97
CA MET A 63 -5.55 -5.42 3.21
C MET A 63 -4.30 -4.96 3.98
N LEU A 64 -3.79 -3.76 3.72
CA LEU A 64 -2.71 -3.17 4.53
C LEU A 64 -3.14 -3.05 5.99
N ALA A 65 -4.33 -2.50 6.28
CA ALA A 65 -4.86 -2.41 7.65
C ALA A 65 -5.00 -3.79 8.30
N VAL A 66 -5.53 -4.78 7.57
CA VAL A 66 -5.63 -6.17 8.07
C VAL A 66 -4.25 -6.73 8.41
N LYS A 67 -3.25 -6.55 7.53
CA LYS A 67 -1.89 -7.04 7.76
C LYS A 67 -1.18 -6.31 8.89
N THR A 68 -1.47 -5.01 9.09
CA THR A 68 -0.97 -4.24 10.23
C THR A 68 -1.55 -4.77 11.55
N VAL A 69 -2.86 -4.95 11.61
CA VAL A 69 -3.54 -5.47 12.82
C VAL A 69 -3.10 -6.89 13.17
N LEU A 70 -2.81 -7.72 12.17
CA LEU A 70 -2.42 -9.11 12.35
C LEU A 70 -0.90 -9.33 12.32
N ALA A 71 -0.08 -8.26 12.34
CA ALA A 71 1.35 -8.33 12.04
C ALA A 71 2.12 -9.38 12.89
N GLU A 72 1.74 -9.52 14.16
CA GLU A 72 2.35 -10.49 15.08
C GLU A 72 1.87 -11.94 14.87
N ALA A 73 0.63 -12.11 14.38
CA ALA A 73 0.02 -13.43 14.18
C ALA A 73 0.17 -13.96 12.75
N ASP A 74 0.53 -13.08 11.81
CA ASP A 74 0.64 -13.43 10.39
C ASP A 74 2.06 -13.93 10.07
N GLU A 75 2.17 -15.21 9.75
CA GLU A 75 3.44 -15.88 9.42
C GLU A 75 3.93 -15.62 7.98
N ILE A 76 3.16 -14.91 7.15
CA ILE A 76 3.54 -14.62 5.77
C ILE A 76 4.75 -13.67 5.76
N PRO A 77 5.92 -14.08 5.24
CA PRO A 77 7.14 -13.29 5.34
C PRO A 77 7.27 -12.19 4.28
N VAL A 78 6.56 -12.30 3.16
CA VAL A 78 6.64 -11.37 2.03
C VAL A 78 5.26 -10.84 1.68
N LEU A 79 5.14 -9.52 1.62
CA LEU A 79 3.90 -8.83 1.22
C LEU A 79 4.17 -8.02 -0.05
N ILE A 80 3.26 -8.09 -1.00
CA ILE A 80 3.34 -7.32 -2.25
C ILE A 80 2.08 -6.46 -2.34
N PHE A 81 2.29 -5.13 -2.43
CA PHE A 81 1.22 -4.16 -2.63
C PHE A 81 1.37 -3.52 -4.00
N ASP A 82 0.35 -3.69 -4.83
CA ASP A 82 0.22 -3.05 -6.13
C ASP A 82 -1.00 -2.12 -6.12
N GLU A 83 -0.89 -0.95 -6.76
CA GLU A 83 -1.94 0.08 -6.81
C GLU A 83 -2.43 0.62 -5.45
N ILE A 84 -1.66 0.45 -4.37
CA ILE A 84 -2.06 0.89 -3.03
C ILE A 84 -2.28 2.40 -2.94
N ASP A 85 -1.63 3.15 -3.81
CA ASP A 85 -1.67 4.60 -3.95
C ASP A 85 -2.71 5.11 -4.96
N ALA A 86 -3.54 4.23 -5.51
CA ALA A 86 -4.59 4.63 -6.43
C ALA A 86 -5.61 5.55 -5.75
N ASN A 87 -5.88 6.70 -6.39
CA ASN A 87 -6.85 7.72 -5.97
C ASN A 87 -6.58 8.34 -4.58
N ILE A 88 -5.34 8.34 -4.12
CA ILE A 88 -4.92 9.05 -2.91
C ILE A 88 -3.77 10.02 -3.21
N GLY A 89 -3.54 10.94 -2.29
CA GLY A 89 -2.43 11.89 -2.33
C GLY A 89 -2.26 12.58 -0.98
N GLY A 90 -1.37 13.55 -0.92
CA GLY A 90 -1.15 14.38 0.26
C GLY A 90 -0.91 13.56 1.54
N GLU A 91 -1.67 13.89 2.57
CA GLU A 91 -1.52 13.29 3.91
C GLU A 91 -1.84 11.79 3.94
N THR A 92 -2.86 11.35 3.20
CA THR A 92 -3.21 9.91 3.12
C THR A 92 -2.07 9.09 2.54
N ALA A 93 -1.41 9.58 1.48
CA ALA A 93 -0.25 8.90 0.89
C ALA A 93 0.94 8.83 1.86
N MET A 94 1.15 9.88 2.67
CA MET A 94 2.18 9.87 3.72
C MET A 94 1.90 8.80 4.78
N ARG A 95 0.64 8.68 5.23
CA ARG A 95 0.23 7.68 6.20
C ARG A 95 0.35 6.26 5.66
N VAL A 96 -0.09 6.02 4.42
CA VAL A 96 0.08 4.73 3.73
C VAL A 96 1.56 4.34 3.66
N GLY A 97 2.43 5.27 3.27
CA GLY A 97 3.87 5.04 3.24
C GLY A 97 4.45 4.69 4.61
N ALA A 98 4.01 5.37 5.67
CA ALA A 98 4.44 5.10 7.04
C ALA A 98 4.01 3.71 7.53
N GLU A 99 2.78 3.28 7.23
CA GLU A 99 2.29 1.94 7.58
C GLU A 99 3.06 0.84 6.82
N ILE A 100 3.33 1.03 5.53
CA ILE A 100 4.16 0.11 4.74
C ILE A 100 5.57 -0.01 5.35
N ALA A 101 6.19 1.12 5.70
CA ALA A 101 7.51 1.13 6.31
C ALA A 101 7.52 0.46 7.69
N SER A 102 6.45 0.61 8.47
CA SER A 102 6.29 -0.08 9.75
C SER A 102 6.22 -1.60 9.59
N LEU A 103 5.42 -2.10 8.64
CA LEU A 103 5.39 -3.53 8.31
C LEU A 103 6.74 -4.04 7.80
N GLY A 104 7.47 -3.21 7.07
CA GLY A 104 8.79 -3.51 6.52
C GLY A 104 9.87 -3.80 7.57
N ARG A 105 9.65 -3.43 8.85
CA ARG A 105 10.59 -3.72 9.94
C ARG A 105 10.64 -5.21 10.28
N ASN A 106 9.55 -5.93 10.08
CA ASN A 106 9.41 -7.34 10.48
C ASN A 106 9.17 -8.27 9.28
N LYS A 107 8.86 -7.73 8.11
CA LYS A 107 8.51 -8.48 6.90
C LYS A 107 9.20 -7.86 5.69
N GLN A 108 9.42 -8.65 4.65
CA GLN A 108 9.78 -8.09 3.36
C GLN A 108 8.54 -7.50 2.69
N VAL A 109 8.54 -6.19 2.45
CA VAL A 109 7.44 -5.53 1.74
C VAL A 109 7.93 -5.03 0.39
N ILE A 110 7.22 -5.41 -0.67
CA ILE A 110 7.42 -4.91 -2.03
C ILE A 110 6.20 -4.05 -2.36
N CYS A 111 6.44 -2.79 -2.67
CA CYS A 111 5.36 -1.86 -3.03
C CYS A 111 5.61 -1.26 -4.42
N ILE A 112 4.60 -1.30 -5.27
CA ILE A 112 4.59 -0.62 -6.57
C ILE A 112 3.80 0.66 -6.39
N SER A 113 4.47 1.81 -6.59
CA SER A 113 3.89 3.13 -6.32
C SER A 113 4.43 4.18 -7.27
N HIS A 114 3.60 5.16 -7.59
CA HIS A 114 3.97 6.35 -8.35
C HIS A 114 4.00 7.63 -7.49
N LEU A 115 3.74 7.50 -6.17
CA LEU A 115 3.72 8.65 -5.26
C LEU A 115 5.04 8.79 -4.48
N PRO A 116 5.70 9.95 -4.55
CA PRO A 116 6.96 10.21 -3.83
C PRO A 116 6.80 10.08 -2.32
N GLN A 117 5.60 10.37 -1.76
CA GLN A 117 5.29 10.23 -0.34
C GLN A 117 5.41 8.79 0.15
N VAL A 118 5.09 7.80 -0.68
CA VAL A 118 5.23 6.38 -0.38
C VAL A 118 6.68 5.94 -0.61
N VAL A 119 7.22 6.25 -1.79
CA VAL A 119 8.53 5.78 -2.27
C VAL A 119 9.69 6.27 -1.39
N ARG A 120 9.59 7.48 -0.82
CA ARG A 120 10.67 8.07 0.00
C ARG A 120 11.09 7.19 1.18
N LEU A 121 10.18 6.41 1.74
CA LEU A 121 10.41 5.57 2.92
C LEU A 121 11.00 4.19 2.60
N ALA A 122 11.09 3.82 1.32
CA ALA A 122 11.66 2.54 0.92
C ALA A 122 13.16 2.45 1.26
N GLU A 123 13.62 1.32 1.80
CA GLU A 123 15.05 1.06 2.03
C GLU A 123 15.79 0.88 0.70
N ARG A 124 15.15 0.19 -0.27
CA ARG A 124 15.65 0.02 -1.64
C ARG A 124 14.62 0.54 -2.63
N HIS A 125 15.10 1.31 -3.59
CA HIS A 125 14.26 1.84 -4.66
C HIS A 125 14.66 1.20 -5.98
N PHE A 126 13.70 0.54 -6.62
CA PHE A 126 13.84 -0.04 -7.95
C PHE A 126 13.11 0.83 -8.96
N LEU A 127 13.78 1.22 -10.02
CA LEU A 127 13.17 1.92 -11.14
C LEU A 127 12.86 0.94 -12.27
N VAL A 128 11.60 0.97 -12.72
CA VAL A 128 11.17 0.28 -13.95
C VAL A 128 11.21 1.28 -15.09
N ALA A 129 12.16 1.12 -16.00
CA ALA A 129 12.28 1.93 -17.20
C ALA A 129 11.83 1.13 -18.42
N LYS A 130 10.99 1.76 -19.27
CA LYS A 130 10.62 1.21 -20.59
C LYS A 130 11.36 1.99 -21.66
N SER A 131 11.97 1.28 -22.59
CA SER A 131 12.59 1.85 -23.77
C SER A 131 12.03 1.19 -25.02
N THR A 132 11.73 1.99 -26.04
CA THR A 132 11.22 1.51 -27.34
C THR A 132 12.22 1.92 -28.40
N ASP A 133 12.69 0.99 -29.20
CA ASP A 133 13.61 1.22 -30.34
C ASP A 133 12.87 1.37 -31.69
N GLY A 134 11.55 1.55 -31.65
CA GLY A 134 10.66 1.66 -32.81
C GLY A 134 10.04 0.33 -33.26
N VAL A 135 10.59 -0.80 -32.81
CA VAL A 135 10.12 -2.15 -33.16
C VAL A 135 9.71 -2.94 -31.93
N GLU A 136 10.52 -2.87 -30.87
CA GLU A 136 10.30 -3.60 -29.63
C GLU A 136 10.29 -2.63 -28.43
N THR A 137 9.42 -2.91 -27.47
CA THR A 137 9.42 -2.28 -26.15
C THR A 137 10.08 -3.21 -25.15
N ARG A 138 11.16 -2.75 -24.53
CA ARG A 138 11.89 -3.48 -23.50
C ARG A 138 11.74 -2.79 -22.16
N SER A 139 11.45 -3.58 -21.12
CA SER A 139 11.43 -3.10 -19.74
C SER A 139 12.72 -3.53 -19.04
N ARG A 140 13.31 -2.61 -18.28
CA ARG A 140 14.47 -2.86 -17.41
C ARG A 140 14.13 -2.46 -16.00
N ILE A 141 14.61 -3.25 -15.03
CA ILE A 141 14.50 -2.95 -13.61
C ILE A 141 15.92 -2.75 -13.09
N GLY A 142 16.14 -1.62 -12.41
CA GLY A 142 17.44 -1.29 -11.82
C GLY A 142 17.27 -0.77 -10.39
N VAL A 143 18.23 -1.09 -9.53
CA VAL A 143 18.32 -0.51 -8.19
C VAL A 143 18.92 0.88 -8.32
N LEU A 144 18.32 1.88 -7.68
CA LEU A 144 18.82 3.24 -7.64
C LEU A 144 19.78 3.43 -6.45
N ASP A 145 20.91 4.10 -6.70
CA ASP A 145 21.73 4.67 -5.64
C ASP A 145 21.12 5.94 -5.05
N ASP A 146 21.73 6.51 -4.01
CA ASP A 146 21.16 7.67 -3.30
C ASP A 146 21.01 8.90 -4.21
N ALA A 147 21.98 9.16 -5.10
CA ALA A 147 21.89 10.28 -6.04
C ALA A 147 20.79 10.07 -7.09
N GLN A 148 20.66 8.85 -7.60
CA GLN A 148 19.63 8.46 -8.54
C GLN A 148 18.23 8.51 -7.88
N ARG A 149 18.13 8.15 -6.60
CA ARG A 149 16.87 8.28 -5.83
C ARG A 149 16.40 9.71 -5.72
N VAL A 150 17.31 10.66 -5.45
CA VAL A 150 16.97 12.10 -5.44
C VAL A 150 16.41 12.52 -6.80
N GLN A 151 17.08 12.13 -7.89
CA GLN A 151 16.65 12.47 -9.25
C GLN A 151 15.26 11.88 -9.57
N GLU A 152 15.03 10.62 -9.21
CA GLU A 152 13.75 9.97 -9.48
C GLU A 152 12.62 10.58 -8.65
N LEU A 153 12.84 10.86 -7.35
CA LEU A 153 11.85 11.56 -6.54
C LEU A 153 11.56 12.97 -7.09
N ALA A 154 12.59 13.69 -7.53
CA ALA A 154 12.40 14.99 -8.16
C ALA A 154 11.57 14.88 -9.44
N ARG A 155 11.81 13.88 -10.27
CA ARG A 155 10.99 13.58 -11.46
C ARG A 155 9.53 13.31 -11.08
N MET A 156 9.28 12.51 -10.05
CA MET A 156 7.93 12.22 -9.52
C MET A 156 7.23 13.47 -8.97
N LEU A 157 7.99 14.44 -8.48
CA LEU A 157 7.50 15.77 -8.01
C LEU A 157 7.29 16.79 -9.12
N GLY A 158 7.48 16.42 -10.39
CA GLY A 158 7.28 17.30 -11.53
C GLY A 158 8.55 17.91 -12.13
N GLY A 159 9.74 17.59 -11.58
CA GLY A 159 11.04 18.00 -12.11
C GLY A 159 11.44 19.45 -11.79
N GLY A 160 12.67 19.81 -12.17
CA GLY A 160 13.24 21.14 -11.95
C GLY A 160 13.91 21.33 -10.59
N ASP A 161 14.59 22.48 -10.41
CA ASP A 161 15.42 22.75 -9.23
C ASP A 161 14.65 22.77 -7.91
N ALA A 162 13.41 23.25 -7.90
CA ALA A 162 12.56 23.25 -6.73
C ALA A 162 12.20 21.82 -6.30
N ALA A 163 11.89 20.94 -7.26
CA ALA A 163 11.60 19.53 -7.00
C ALA A 163 12.83 18.78 -6.50
N LEU A 164 14.02 19.09 -7.00
CA LEU A 164 15.28 18.51 -6.50
C LEU A 164 15.50 18.85 -5.02
N LYS A 165 15.40 20.12 -4.66
CA LYS A 165 15.53 20.54 -3.25
C LYS A 165 14.48 19.87 -2.35
N HIS A 166 13.26 19.74 -2.83
CA HIS A 166 12.19 19.07 -2.10
C HIS A 166 12.46 17.57 -1.95
N ALA A 167 12.93 16.90 -3.00
CA ALA A 167 13.30 15.48 -2.95
C ALA A 167 14.43 15.21 -1.96
N GLU A 168 15.46 16.06 -1.92
CA GLU A 168 16.54 15.99 -0.94
C GLU A 168 16.02 16.13 0.51
N ALA A 169 15.10 17.08 0.74
CA ALA A 169 14.49 17.26 2.05
C ALA A 169 13.68 16.03 2.47
N LEU A 170 12.83 15.50 1.58
CA LEU A 170 12.02 14.30 1.83
C LEU A 170 12.85 13.07 2.19
N LEU A 171 14.02 12.91 1.60
CA LEU A 171 14.90 11.77 1.91
C LEU A 171 15.68 11.95 3.22
N LYS A 172 15.84 13.17 3.72
CA LYS A 172 16.46 13.44 5.03
C LYS A 172 15.51 13.23 6.21
N GLU A 173 14.21 13.31 5.97
CA GLU A 173 13.14 13.11 6.97
C GLU A 173 12.74 11.63 7.16
N ARG A 174 13.63 10.69 6.82
CA ARG A 174 13.40 9.22 6.93
C ARG A 174 13.46 8.75 8.38
#